data_a296d8177d6fa660c79e199cb151be0a
#
_entry.id   a296d8177d6fa660c79e199cb151be0a
#
_cell.length_a   1.000
_cell.length_b   1.000
_cell.length_c   1.000
_cell.angle_alpha   90.00
_cell.angle_beta   90.00
_cell.angle_gamma   90.00
#
_symmetry.space_group_name_H-M   'P 1'
#
loop_
_entity.id
_entity.type
_entity.pdbx_description
1 polymer ?
#
loop_
_entity_poly.entity_id
_entity_poly.type
_entity_poly.pdbx_seq_one_letter_code
_entity_poly.pdbx_strand_id
1 'polypeptide(L)'
;MKYQKYDIFGELNSKQFLPFILIALCFALWGFSNDMTPIMANTFSKVFLMSTFEGSLVTMANHFGYFVMAIPAAIFIRRYNFRAGVLVGLGIYATGALLFLPAKFIGLFSPFLFAYFTMTCGLALLETCCNPMVYCMGSENTGIRRLNLAQAINAIGAVIGMFITRNVVQEGISPLSTEIRMRLPANQFEIVKNHDLTVLIQPYILISAIAIMLLVLIRLQRMKLQNDSKDTSNLRQEFSELLKNENYREAVIAQFFYVGAQVCCWAYIIQYGMRIFMSEGMVEKNAELLSQKYNIAAIIAFAAFRLICTWLLSYFRAGRLLAVMAITGGVLICGVMLFTDRNGLYCLIAASACMSLMFPTIYGMGLRGMGKNVKLASAGMTMAVSGGAIFPVIQAAIIDTHITLLGLSSVNLSFIVPLICFAIVALFGHRGFVRRHILGVV
;
A
#
# COMPACT_ATOMS: atom_id res chain seq x y z
N MET A 1 -37.55 0.55 -0.47
CA MET A 1 -36.68 1.68 -0.91
C MET A 1 -36.01 1.28 -2.22
N LYS A 2 -36.29 1.97 -3.31
CA LYS A 2 -35.62 1.73 -4.61
C LYS A 2 -34.17 2.20 -4.44
N TYR A 3 -33.22 1.27 -4.42
CA TYR A 3 -31.80 1.60 -4.61
C TYR A 3 -31.66 2.16 -6.03
N GLN A 4 -31.46 3.46 -6.13
CA GLN A 4 -31.10 4.07 -7.40
C GLN A 4 -29.75 3.47 -7.81
N LYS A 5 -29.77 2.74 -8.94
CA LYS A 5 -28.59 2.12 -9.52
C LYS A 5 -27.72 3.27 -10.08
N TYR A 6 -26.85 3.85 -9.22
CA TYR A 6 -25.95 4.89 -9.66
C TYR A 6 -24.87 4.26 -10.56
N ASP A 7 -24.86 4.67 -11.80
CA ASP A 7 -23.77 4.33 -12.72
C ASP A 7 -22.51 5.11 -12.30
N ILE A 8 -21.40 4.42 -12.02
CA ILE A 8 -20.12 5.04 -11.58
C ILE A 8 -19.64 6.04 -12.63
N PHE A 9 -19.84 5.72 -13.91
CA PHE A 9 -19.40 6.54 -15.02
C PHE A 9 -20.47 7.53 -15.47
N GLY A 10 -21.73 7.27 -15.22
CA GLY A 10 -22.84 8.17 -15.58
C GLY A 10 -22.88 9.47 -14.78
N GLU A 11 -22.26 9.51 -13.59
CA GLU A 11 -22.12 10.72 -12.77
C GLU A 11 -20.87 11.56 -13.12
N LEU A 12 -19.90 10.97 -13.82
CA LEU A 12 -18.75 11.71 -14.33
C LEU A 12 -19.16 12.36 -15.65
N ASN A 13 -19.18 13.70 -15.67
CA ASN A 13 -19.31 14.42 -16.92
C ASN A 13 -18.23 13.96 -17.90
N SER A 14 -18.52 13.94 -19.19
CA SER A 14 -17.53 13.57 -20.24
C SER A 14 -16.19 14.32 -20.11
N LYS A 15 -16.23 15.54 -19.56
CA LYS A 15 -15.04 16.37 -19.26
C LYS A 15 -14.23 15.87 -18.03
N GLN A 16 -14.81 15.06 -17.15
CA GLN A 16 -14.16 14.53 -15.94
C GLN A 16 -13.60 13.11 -16.14
N PHE A 17 -14.03 12.42 -17.20
CA PHE A 17 -13.64 11.04 -17.46
C PHE A 17 -12.13 10.90 -17.73
N LEU A 18 -11.57 11.71 -18.64
CA LEU A 18 -10.14 11.67 -18.93
C LEU A 18 -9.26 12.07 -17.71
N PRO A 19 -9.56 13.15 -16.96
CA PRO A 19 -8.93 13.42 -15.69
C PRO A 19 -8.97 12.25 -14.71
N PHE A 20 -10.10 11.58 -14.57
CA PHE A 20 -10.24 10.40 -13.70
C PHE A 20 -9.28 9.28 -14.12
N ILE A 21 -9.22 8.93 -15.42
CA ILE A 21 -8.32 7.90 -15.94
C ILE A 21 -6.85 8.26 -15.67
N LEU A 22 -6.43 9.50 -15.93
CA LEU A 22 -5.06 9.93 -15.71
C LEU A 22 -4.66 9.83 -14.22
N ILE A 23 -5.55 10.22 -13.33
CA ILE A 23 -5.33 10.06 -11.88
C ILE A 23 -5.33 8.57 -11.49
N ALA A 24 -6.22 7.77 -12.06
CA ALA A 24 -6.25 6.33 -11.82
C ALA A 24 -4.97 5.62 -12.29
N LEU A 25 -4.33 6.09 -13.37
CA LEU A 25 -3.02 5.59 -13.79
C LEU A 25 -1.89 5.95 -12.78
N CYS A 26 -2.01 7.08 -12.07
CA CYS A 26 -1.10 7.35 -10.95
C CYS A 26 -1.21 6.29 -9.83
N PHE A 27 -2.41 5.75 -9.59
CA PHE A 27 -2.59 4.64 -8.66
C PHE A 27 -1.92 3.35 -9.15
N ALA A 28 -1.96 3.06 -10.46
CA ALA A 28 -1.23 1.92 -11.02
C ALA A 28 0.28 2.04 -10.83
N LEU A 29 0.82 3.23 -11.07
CA LEU A 29 2.24 3.54 -10.87
C LEU A 29 2.67 3.35 -9.41
N TRP A 30 1.81 3.79 -8.48
CA TRP A 30 2.02 3.60 -7.05
C TRP A 30 1.98 2.13 -6.63
N GLY A 31 0.97 1.36 -7.09
CA GLY A 31 0.89 -0.08 -6.83
C GLY A 31 2.12 -0.82 -7.34
N PHE A 32 2.55 -0.53 -8.56
CA PHE A 32 3.77 -1.09 -9.14
C PHE A 32 4.99 -0.89 -8.22
N SER A 33 5.18 0.30 -7.70
CA SER A 33 6.34 0.65 -6.88
C SER A 33 6.35 -0.02 -5.51
N ASN A 34 5.20 -0.03 -4.84
CA ASN A 34 5.10 -0.53 -3.47
C ASN A 34 5.36 -2.03 -3.38
N ASP A 35 4.78 -2.81 -4.29
CA ASP A 35 4.88 -4.27 -4.25
C ASP A 35 6.20 -4.79 -4.84
N MET A 36 6.92 -3.96 -5.57
CA MET A 36 8.29 -4.24 -5.99
C MET A 36 9.29 -4.10 -4.82
N THR A 37 9.05 -3.20 -3.88
CA THR A 37 10.02 -2.82 -2.84
C THR A 37 10.53 -4.00 -1.98
N PRO A 38 9.71 -4.94 -1.49
CA PRO A 38 10.20 -6.07 -0.69
C PRO A 38 11.15 -6.99 -1.47
N ILE A 39 10.85 -7.23 -2.76
CA ILE A 39 11.69 -8.05 -3.63
C ILE A 39 13.04 -7.35 -3.85
N MET A 40 13.01 -6.03 -4.06
CA MET A 40 14.22 -5.23 -4.25
C MET A 40 15.07 -5.17 -2.98
N ALA A 41 14.50 -5.10 -1.79
CA ALA A 41 15.24 -5.14 -0.53
C ALA A 41 16.09 -6.41 -0.42
N ASN A 42 15.52 -7.58 -0.72
CA ASN A 42 16.25 -8.85 -0.74
C ASN A 42 17.35 -8.87 -1.82
N THR A 43 17.05 -8.28 -2.98
CA THR A 43 18.02 -8.19 -4.08
C THR A 43 19.21 -7.32 -3.71
N PHE A 44 18.99 -6.14 -3.09
CA PHE A 44 20.05 -5.27 -2.59
C PHE A 44 20.93 -5.97 -1.56
N SER A 45 20.30 -6.70 -0.61
CA SER A 45 21.06 -7.46 0.39
C SER A 45 22.03 -8.45 -0.28
N LYS A 46 21.59 -9.13 -1.33
CA LYS A 46 22.42 -10.09 -2.09
C LYS A 46 23.52 -9.41 -2.90
N VAL A 47 23.22 -8.28 -3.56
CA VAL A 47 24.17 -7.56 -4.42
C VAL A 47 25.28 -6.88 -3.63
N PHE A 48 24.95 -6.34 -2.45
CA PHE A 48 25.89 -5.63 -1.57
C PHE A 48 26.46 -6.50 -0.45
N LEU A 49 26.12 -7.80 -0.40
CA LEU A 49 26.52 -8.73 0.67
C LEU A 49 26.17 -8.21 2.08
N MET A 50 24.98 -7.66 2.22
CA MET A 50 24.49 -7.05 3.44
C MET A 50 23.72 -8.05 4.30
N SER A 51 23.66 -7.76 5.60
CA SER A 51 22.77 -8.44 6.54
C SER A 51 21.28 -8.21 6.19
N THR A 52 20.41 -9.05 6.71
CA THR A 52 18.94 -8.88 6.56
C THR A 52 18.48 -7.55 7.13
N PHE A 53 19.07 -7.12 8.25
CA PHE A 53 18.79 -5.81 8.86
C PHE A 53 19.14 -4.65 7.91
N GLU A 54 20.35 -4.65 7.34
CA GLU A 54 20.76 -3.60 6.39
C GLU A 54 19.86 -3.59 5.15
N GLY A 55 19.48 -4.74 4.63
CA GLY A 55 18.53 -4.85 3.52
C GLY A 55 17.13 -4.28 3.87
N SER A 56 16.71 -4.42 5.13
CA SER A 56 15.44 -3.87 5.60
C SER A 56 15.40 -2.33 5.61
N LEU A 57 16.55 -1.66 5.56
CA LEU A 57 16.63 -0.19 5.45
C LEU A 57 15.94 0.34 4.18
N VAL A 58 15.85 -0.46 3.11
CA VAL A 58 15.07 -0.11 1.91
C VAL A 58 13.59 0.08 2.27
N THR A 59 13.02 -0.89 3.00
CA THR A 59 11.63 -0.83 3.46
C THR A 59 11.42 0.32 4.44
N MET A 60 12.38 0.55 5.32
CA MET A 60 12.35 1.67 6.26
C MET A 60 12.39 3.02 5.51
N ALA A 61 13.27 3.19 4.52
CA ALA A 61 13.35 4.39 3.71
C ALA A 61 12.02 4.67 2.99
N ASN A 62 11.36 3.61 2.50
CA ASN A 62 10.03 3.69 1.89
C ASN A 62 8.97 4.23 2.87
N HIS A 63 8.85 3.68 4.05
CA HIS A 63 7.85 4.12 5.03
C HIS A 63 8.18 5.49 5.65
N PHE A 64 9.47 5.80 5.82
CA PHE A 64 9.93 7.08 6.36
C PHE A 64 9.60 8.25 5.44
N GLY A 65 9.67 8.05 4.12
CA GLY A 65 9.24 9.05 3.12
C GLY A 65 7.77 9.44 3.27
N TYR A 66 6.88 8.47 3.53
CA TYR A 66 5.46 8.74 3.81
C TYR A 66 5.27 9.57 5.07
N PHE A 67 5.96 9.22 6.15
CA PHE A 67 5.86 9.95 7.41
C PHE A 67 6.33 11.40 7.29
N VAL A 68 7.51 11.61 6.72
CA VAL A 68 8.12 12.95 6.59
C VAL A 68 7.31 13.84 5.65
N MET A 69 6.80 13.29 4.54
CA MET A 69 6.14 14.09 3.50
C MET A 69 4.66 14.39 3.79
N ALA A 70 4.01 13.70 4.72
CA ALA A 70 2.58 13.86 4.98
C ALA A 70 2.20 15.32 5.33
N ILE A 71 2.90 15.95 6.26
CA ILE A 71 2.63 17.35 6.66
C ILE A 71 3.03 18.35 5.57
N PRO A 72 4.23 18.30 4.97
CA PRO A 72 4.59 19.16 3.85
C PRO A 72 3.61 19.06 2.68
N ALA A 73 3.14 17.85 2.36
CA ALA A 73 2.15 17.62 1.32
C ALA A 73 0.84 18.37 1.61
N ALA A 74 0.31 18.29 2.83
CA ALA A 74 -0.89 19.00 3.25
C ALA A 74 -0.75 20.52 3.07
N ILE A 75 0.38 21.08 3.55
CA ILE A 75 0.65 22.52 3.45
C ILE A 75 0.74 22.94 1.98
N PHE A 76 1.42 22.15 1.15
CA PHE A 76 1.56 22.42 -0.28
C PHE A 76 0.20 22.44 -0.99
N ILE A 77 -0.64 21.41 -0.77
CA ILE A 77 -1.95 21.30 -1.42
C ILE A 77 -2.89 22.43 -1.00
N ARG A 78 -2.83 22.87 0.25
CA ARG A 78 -3.61 24.03 0.72
C ARG A 78 -3.22 25.32 0.03
N ARG A 79 -1.91 25.57 -0.10
CA ARG A 79 -1.38 26.79 -0.69
C ARG A 79 -1.64 26.89 -2.20
N TYR A 80 -1.61 25.74 -2.87
CA TYR A 80 -1.77 25.67 -4.33
C TYR A 80 -3.08 25.01 -4.71
N ASN A 81 -3.06 23.73 -5.01
CA ASN A 81 -4.23 22.89 -5.30
C ASN A 81 -3.81 21.40 -5.45
N PHE A 82 -4.77 20.50 -5.56
CA PHE A 82 -4.50 19.08 -5.77
C PHE A 82 -3.73 18.80 -7.06
N ARG A 83 -4.09 19.46 -8.17
CA ARG A 83 -3.40 19.27 -9.46
C ARG A 83 -1.93 19.64 -9.37
N ALA A 84 -1.59 20.78 -8.75
CA ALA A 84 -0.20 21.17 -8.54
C ALA A 84 0.54 20.12 -7.67
N GLY A 85 -0.13 19.59 -6.64
CA GLY A 85 0.41 18.52 -5.81
C GLY A 85 0.71 17.25 -6.61
N VAL A 86 -0.18 16.83 -7.50
CA VAL A 86 0.05 15.68 -8.39
C VAL A 86 1.24 15.92 -9.32
N LEU A 87 1.34 17.10 -9.95
CA LEU A 87 2.45 17.43 -10.84
C LEU A 87 3.80 17.43 -10.11
N VAL A 88 3.86 18.05 -8.93
CA VAL A 88 5.09 18.06 -8.11
C VAL A 88 5.40 16.67 -7.58
N GLY A 89 4.38 15.92 -7.13
CA GLY A 89 4.54 14.53 -6.68
C GLY A 89 5.12 13.63 -7.77
N LEU A 90 4.59 13.70 -9.00
CA LEU A 90 5.15 12.96 -10.15
C LEU A 90 6.57 13.41 -10.48
N GLY A 91 6.88 14.71 -10.37
CA GLY A 91 8.22 15.25 -10.59
C GLY A 91 9.23 14.72 -9.58
N ILE A 92 8.90 14.76 -8.28
CA ILE A 92 9.76 14.21 -7.20
C ILE A 92 9.92 12.70 -7.38
N TYR A 93 8.83 12.00 -7.68
CA TYR A 93 8.83 10.55 -7.89
C TYR A 93 9.73 10.15 -9.07
N ALA A 94 9.57 10.81 -10.23
CA ALA A 94 10.41 10.58 -11.39
C ALA A 94 11.89 10.89 -11.13
N THR A 95 12.17 11.99 -10.41
CA THR A 95 13.53 12.36 -10.01
C THR A 95 14.13 11.29 -9.10
N GLY A 96 13.39 10.82 -8.09
CA GLY A 96 13.83 9.74 -7.21
C GLY A 96 14.14 8.46 -7.98
N ALA A 97 13.31 8.09 -8.95
CA ALA A 97 13.55 6.93 -9.80
C ALA A 97 14.77 7.13 -10.72
N LEU A 98 15.01 8.33 -11.25
CA LEU A 98 16.21 8.64 -12.05
C LEU A 98 17.49 8.66 -11.21
N LEU A 99 17.44 8.95 -9.92
CA LEU A 99 18.60 8.92 -9.02
C LEU A 99 19.21 7.51 -8.88
N PHE A 100 18.51 6.45 -9.25
CA PHE A 100 19.07 5.10 -9.33
C PHE A 100 20.20 5.01 -10.38
N LEU A 101 20.16 5.83 -11.44
CA LEU A 101 21.23 5.87 -12.46
C LEU A 101 22.58 6.35 -11.87
N PRO A 102 22.70 7.55 -11.29
CA PRO A 102 23.96 7.96 -10.66
C PRO A 102 24.34 7.07 -9.47
N ALA A 103 23.37 6.54 -8.71
CA ALA A 103 23.64 5.60 -7.62
C ALA A 103 24.38 4.34 -8.09
N LYS A 104 24.03 3.82 -9.27
CA LYS A 104 24.76 2.70 -9.90
C LYS A 104 26.22 3.04 -10.16
N PHE A 105 26.52 4.23 -10.71
CA PHE A 105 27.90 4.63 -11.00
C PHE A 105 28.75 4.83 -9.74
N ILE A 106 28.12 5.28 -8.64
CA ILE A 106 28.79 5.41 -7.34
C ILE A 106 29.06 4.02 -6.74
N GLY A 107 28.18 3.03 -6.97
CA GLY A 107 28.35 1.64 -6.54
C GLY A 107 28.25 1.42 -5.03
N LEU A 108 27.76 2.41 -4.26
CA LEU A 108 27.49 2.33 -2.82
C LEU A 108 25.99 2.15 -2.55
N PHE A 109 25.64 1.60 -1.39
CA PHE A 109 24.24 1.37 -1.01
C PHE A 109 23.49 2.66 -0.62
N SER A 110 24.17 3.59 0.06
CA SER A 110 23.54 4.84 0.59
C SER A 110 22.86 5.69 -0.50
N PRO A 111 23.42 5.90 -1.72
CA PRO A 111 22.72 6.60 -2.79
C PRO A 111 21.40 5.94 -3.22
N PHE A 112 21.34 4.61 -3.18
CA PHE A 112 20.09 3.90 -3.48
C PHE A 112 19.01 4.14 -2.41
N LEU A 113 19.41 4.18 -1.12
CA LEU A 113 18.47 4.55 -0.03
C LEU A 113 17.93 5.97 -0.21
N PHE A 114 18.80 6.91 -0.58
CA PHE A 114 18.40 8.29 -0.85
C PHE A 114 17.46 8.38 -2.06
N ALA A 115 17.72 7.61 -3.11
CA ALA A 115 16.84 7.50 -4.28
C ALA A 115 15.46 6.96 -3.89
N TYR A 116 15.40 5.89 -3.09
CA TYR A 116 14.16 5.34 -2.53
C TYR A 116 13.40 6.37 -1.72
N PHE A 117 14.07 7.00 -0.75
CA PHE A 117 13.46 8.04 0.09
C PHE A 117 12.87 9.17 -0.75
N THR A 118 13.61 9.68 -1.72
CA THR A 118 13.15 10.75 -2.63
C THR A 118 11.93 10.29 -3.43
N MET A 119 11.98 9.08 -4.01
CA MET A 119 10.88 8.50 -4.75
C MET A 119 9.63 8.38 -3.88
N THR A 120 9.77 7.92 -2.65
CA THR A 120 8.63 7.76 -1.73
C THR A 120 8.06 9.09 -1.24
N CYS A 121 8.87 10.13 -1.09
CA CYS A 121 8.36 11.48 -0.85
C CYS A 121 7.41 11.92 -1.98
N GLY A 122 7.75 11.63 -3.24
CA GLY A 122 6.86 11.85 -4.39
C GLY A 122 5.57 11.03 -4.30
N LEU A 123 5.67 9.74 -3.94
CA LEU A 123 4.50 8.87 -3.74
C LEU A 123 3.58 9.37 -2.63
N ALA A 124 4.12 9.78 -1.50
CA ALA A 124 3.34 10.30 -0.38
C ALA A 124 2.55 11.56 -0.77
N LEU A 125 3.17 12.46 -1.54
CA LEU A 125 2.48 13.63 -2.09
C LEU A 125 1.39 13.23 -3.09
N LEU A 126 1.66 12.28 -3.97
CA LEU A 126 0.68 11.74 -4.92
C LEU A 126 -0.52 11.14 -4.20
N GLU A 127 -0.28 10.30 -3.17
CA GLU A 127 -1.34 9.66 -2.39
C GLU A 127 -2.22 10.68 -1.68
N THR A 128 -1.59 11.70 -1.06
CA THR A 128 -2.29 12.78 -0.37
C THR A 128 -3.16 13.60 -1.32
N CYS A 129 -2.81 13.68 -2.62
CA CYS A 129 -3.56 14.41 -3.65
C CYS A 129 -4.59 13.55 -4.38
N CYS A 130 -4.19 12.37 -4.88
CA CYS A 130 -5.00 11.57 -5.79
C CYS A 130 -6.21 10.96 -5.11
N ASN A 131 -6.09 10.47 -3.86
CA ASN A 131 -7.20 9.90 -3.13
C ASN A 131 -8.36 10.90 -2.95
N PRO A 132 -8.15 12.11 -2.36
CA PRO A 132 -9.23 13.08 -2.25
C PRO A 132 -9.69 13.65 -3.60
N MET A 133 -8.81 13.75 -4.62
CA MET A 133 -9.22 14.12 -5.96
C MET A 133 -10.28 13.18 -6.52
N VAL A 134 -10.01 11.87 -6.50
CA VAL A 134 -10.96 10.85 -6.96
C VAL A 134 -12.25 10.88 -6.13
N TYR A 135 -12.13 11.06 -4.82
CA TYR A 135 -13.28 11.15 -3.93
C TYR A 135 -14.19 12.34 -4.29
N CYS A 136 -13.60 13.51 -4.59
CA CYS A 136 -14.32 14.76 -4.89
C CYS A 136 -14.71 14.95 -6.35
N MET A 137 -14.37 14.04 -7.29
CA MET A 137 -14.67 14.16 -8.71
C MET A 137 -16.15 13.99 -9.09
N GLY A 138 -17.07 13.90 -8.15
CA GLY A 138 -18.51 13.76 -8.39
C GLY A 138 -19.29 13.84 -7.11
N SER A 139 -20.48 13.22 -7.06
CA SER A 139 -21.30 13.16 -5.86
C SER A 139 -20.59 12.50 -4.69
N GLU A 140 -20.74 13.04 -3.48
CA GLU A 140 -20.16 12.47 -2.25
C GLU A 140 -20.70 11.05 -1.96
N ASN A 141 -21.95 10.78 -2.37
CA ASN A 141 -22.58 9.47 -2.16
C ASN A 141 -21.87 8.34 -2.89
N THR A 142 -21.25 8.62 -4.04
CA THR A 142 -20.48 7.64 -4.85
C THR A 142 -18.97 7.75 -4.65
N GLY A 143 -18.50 8.71 -3.85
CA GLY A 143 -17.07 8.99 -3.63
C GLY A 143 -16.28 7.77 -3.18
N ILE A 144 -16.79 7.00 -2.21
CA ILE A 144 -16.15 5.77 -1.71
C ILE A 144 -16.02 4.73 -2.83
N ARG A 145 -17.04 4.58 -3.66
CA ARG A 145 -17.06 3.62 -4.77
C ARG A 145 -16.06 4.00 -5.85
N ARG A 146 -15.98 5.30 -6.23
CA ARG A 146 -14.95 5.81 -7.16
C ARG A 146 -13.54 5.59 -6.64
N LEU A 147 -13.32 5.81 -5.34
CA LEU A 147 -12.03 5.58 -4.72
C LEU A 147 -11.65 4.09 -4.73
N ASN A 148 -12.59 3.18 -4.46
CA ASN A 148 -12.37 1.74 -4.57
C ASN A 148 -12.03 1.33 -6.01
N LEU A 149 -12.69 1.92 -7.02
CA LEU A 149 -12.38 1.65 -8.44
C LEU A 149 -10.96 2.13 -8.81
N ALA A 150 -10.57 3.33 -8.41
CA ALA A 150 -9.22 3.83 -8.65
C ALA A 150 -8.16 2.96 -7.95
N GLN A 151 -8.43 2.52 -6.72
CA GLN A 151 -7.58 1.60 -5.98
C GLN A 151 -7.55 0.17 -6.58
N ALA A 152 -8.56 -0.23 -7.36
CA ALA A 152 -8.50 -1.49 -8.12
C ALA A 152 -7.44 -1.42 -9.23
N ILE A 153 -7.27 -0.25 -9.84
CA ILE A 153 -6.20 0.01 -10.82
C ILE A 153 -4.81 -0.03 -10.14
N ASN A 154 -4.71 0.44 -8.90
CA ASN A 154 -3.51 0.25 -8.08
C ASN A 154 -3.15 -1.24 -7.92
N ALA A 155 -4.11 -2.08 -7.58
CA ALA A 155 -3.87 -3.51 -7.43
C ALA A 155 -3.43 -4.19 -8.75
N ILE A 156 -3.93 -3.74 -9.89
CA ILE A 156 -3.45 -4.21 -11.21
C ILE A 156 -1.99 -3.78 -11.42
N GLY A 157 -1.65 -2.53 -11.08
CA GLY A 157 -0.28 -2.03 -11.12
C GLY A 157 0.68 -2.85 -10.26
N ALA A 158 0.24 -3.24 -9.06
CA ALA A 158 0.97 -4.10 -8.14
C ALA A 158 1.32 -5.47 -8.76
N VAL A 159 0.32 -6.14 -9.36
CA VAL A 159 0.54 -7.43 -10.05
C VAL A 159 1.52 -7.28 -11.21
N ILE A 160 1.40 -6.23 -12.02
CA ILE A 160 2.32 -5.94 -13.13
C ILE A 160 3.73 -5.71 -12.57
N GLY A 161 3.87 -4.94 -11.48
CA GLY A 161 5.13 -4.65 -10.82
C GLY A 161 5.85 -5.92 -10.35
N MET A 162 5.13 -6.81 -9.67
CA MET A 162 5.69 -8.09 -9.26
C MET A 162 6.13 -8.95 -10.44
N PHE A 163 5.34 -8.99 -11.51
CA PHE A 163 5.66 -9.78 -12.71
C PHE A 163 6.93 -9.26 -13.40
N ILE A 164 7.05 -7.94 -13.56
CA ILE A 164 8.24 -7.31 -14.13
C ILE A 164 9.46 -7.52 -13.23
N THR A 165 9.32 -7.35 -11.92
CA THR A 165 10.44 -7.53 -10.99
C THR A 165 10.93 -8.98 -11.00
N ARG A 166 10.02 -9.96 -11.05
CA ARG A 166 10.40 -11.36 -11.15
C ARG A 166 11.14 -11.67 -12.44
N ASN A 167 10.54 -11.34 -13.59
CA ASN A 167 11.08 -11.76 -14.90
C ASN A 167 12.27 -10.91 -15.35
N VAL A 168 12.35 -9.65 -14.95
CA VAL A 168 13.46 -8.77 -15.33
C VAL A 168 14.57 -8.81 -14.30
N VAL A 169 14.22 -8.67 -13.00
CA VAL A 169 15.25 -8.54 -11.96
C VAL A 169 15.69 -9.89 -11.44
N GLN A 170 14.77 -10.74 -10.95
CA GLN A 170 15.16 -12.01 -10.34
C GLN A 170 15.79 -13.00 -11.33
N GLU A 171 15.30 -13.05 -12.58
CA GLU A 171 15.87 -13.89 -13.62
C GLU A 171 17.13 -13.29 -14.24
N GLY A 172 17.24 -11.95 -14.29
CA GLY A 172 18.38 -11.25 -14.86
C GLY A 172 19.60 -11.15 -13.93
N ILE A 173 19.44 -11.33 -12.63
CA ILE A 173 20.54 -11.28 -11.65
C ILE A 173 21.35 -12.56 -11.70
N SER A 174 22.66 -12.42 -11.49
CA SER A 174 23.58 -13.55 -11.40
C SER A 174 23.07 -14.63 -10.43
N PRO A 175 23.02 -15.91 -10.84
CA PRO A 175 22.50 -17.02 -10.02
C PRO A 175 23.42 -17.39 -8.84
N LEU A 176 24.58 -16.74 -8.72
CA LEU A 176 25.54 -17.01 -7.66
C LEU A 176 24.93 -16.75 -6.28
N SER A 177 25.05 -17.72 -5.36
CA SER A 177 24.63 -17.56 -3.97
C SER A 177 25.49 -16.52 -3.24
N THR A 178 24.98 -15.96 -2.14
CA THR A 178 25.71 -15.00 -1.29
C THR A 178 27.06 -15.59 -0.83
N GLU A 179 27.10 -16.87 -0.48
CA GLU A 179 28.31 -17.55 -0.03
C GLU A 179 29.38 -17.64 -1.14
N ILE A 180 28.96 -17.93 -2.37
CA ILE A 180 29.88 -17.96 -3.53
C ILE A 180 30.40 -16.55 -3.81
N ARG A 181 29.51 -15.53 -3.76
CA ARG A 181 29.88 -14.13 -3.98
C ARG A 181 30.92 -13.64 -2.98
N MET A 182 30.84 -14.04 -1.69
CA MET A 182 31.81 -13.70 -0.65
C MET A 182 33.20 -14.31 -0.90
N ARG A 183 33.27 -15.40 -1.68
CA ARG A 183 34.54 -16.09 -2.00
C ARG A 183 35.14 -15.64 -3.33
N LEU A 184 34.48 -14.79 -4.12
CA LEU A 184 34.98 -14.30 -5.36
C LEU A 184 36.20 -13.36 -5.16
N PRO A 185 37.20 -13.40 -6.05
CA PRO A 185 38.19 -12.34 -6.13
C PRO A 185 37.54 -10.97 -6.36
N ALA A 186 38.10 -9.91 -5.78
CA ALA A 186 37.52 -8.57 -5.82
C ALA A 186 37.14 -8.11 -7.26
N ASN A 187 37.97 -8.37 -8.23
CA ASN A 187 37.70 -8.01 -9.63
C ASN A 187 36.49 -8.74 -10.23
N GLN A 188 36.33 -10.03 -9.89
CA GLN A 188 35.19 -10.81 -10.38
C GLN A 188 33.90 -10.40 -9.65
N PHE A 189 33.98 -10.12 -8.34
CA PHE A 189 32.83 -9.61 -7.57
C PHE A 189 32.34 -8.28 -8.13
N GLU A 190 33.23 -7.33 -8.45
CA GLU A 190 32.84 -6.04 -9.02
C GLU A 190 32.17 -6.18 -10.40
N ILE A 191 32.60 -7.13 -11.24
CA ILE A 191 31.95 -7.41 -12.52
C ILE A 191 30.54 -7.92 -12.31
N VAL A 192 30.33 -8.90 -11.40
CA VAL A 192 29.03 -9.46 -11.07
C VAL A 192 28.12 -8.38 -10.47
N LYS A 193 28.62 -7.60 -9.53
CA LYS A 193 27.90 -6.51 -8.88
C LYS A 193 27.44 -5.45 -9.90
N ASN A 194 28.32 -5.02 -10.80
CA ASN A 194 27.97 -4.04 -11.83
C ASN A 194 26.92 -4.56 -12.81
N HIS A 195 27.01 -5.84 -13.19
CA HIS A 195 25.97 -6.49 -13.98
C HIS A 195 24.63 -6.47 -13.24
N ASP A 196 24.60 -6.94 -11.99
CA ASP A 196 23.39 -7.03 -11.17
C ASP A 196 22.78 -5.64 -10.91
N LEU A 197 23.60 -4.62 -10.65
CA LEU A 197 23.13 -3.24 -10.52
C LEU A 197 22.51 -2.72 -11.82
N THR A 198 23.03 -3.13 -12.99
CA THR A 198 22.46 -2.75 -14.29
C THR A 198 21.07 -3.34 -14.47
N VAL A 199 20.88 -4.59 -14.10
CA VAL A 199 19.57 -5.26 -14.13
C VAL A 199 18.61 -4.60 -13.14
N LEU A 200 19.07 -4.36 -11.92
CA LEU A 200 18.29 -3.82 -10.81
C LEU A 200 17.69 -2.43 -11.10
N ILE A 201 18.40 -1.56 -11.84
CA ILE A 201 17.90 -0.21 -12.14
C ILE A 201 16.87 -0.16 -13.27
N GLN A 202 16.73 -1.21 -14.09
CA GLN A 202 15.84 -1.20 -15.26
C GLN A 202 14.38 -0.88 -14.93
N PRO A 203 13.74 -1.47 -13.91
CA PRO A 203 12.37 -1.12 -13.55
C PRO A 203 12.22 0.35 -13.15
N TYR A 204 13.22 0.96 -12.51
CA TYR A 204 13.16 2.36 -12.08
C TYR A 204 13.27 3.33 -13.27
N ILE A 205 14.04 2.99 -14.31
CA ILE A 205 14.06 3.73 -15.56
C ILE A 205 12.70 3.70 -16.24
N LEU A 206 12.06 2.53 -16.29
CA LEU A 206 10.72 2.37 -16.84
C LEU A 206 9.69 3.21 -16.05
N ILE A 207 9.72 3.12 -14.72
CA ILE A 207 8.86 3.88 -13.82
C ILE A 207 9.03 5.39 -14.05
N SER A 208 10.28 5.88 -14.15
CA SER A 208 10.54 7.29 -14.36
C SER A 208 9.98 7.78 -15.69
N ALA A 209 10.13 7.00 -16.77
CA ALA A 209 9.57 7.33 -18.08
C ALA A 209 8.04 7.43 -18.03
N ILE A 210 7.36 6.47 -17.38
CA ILE A 210 5.90 6.49 -17.20
C ILE A 210 5.47 7.69 -16.36
N ALA A 211 6.19 8.00 -15.26
CA ALA A 211 5.89 9.13 -14.40
C ALA A 211 6.02 10.47 -15.13
N ILE A 212 7.06 10.65 -15.93
CA ILE A 212 7.26 11.84 -16.77
C ILE A 212 6.15 11.94 -17.83
N MET A 213 5.80 10.85 -18.48
CA MET A 213 4.69 10.82 -19.45
C MET A 213 3.37 11.26 -18.78
N LEU A 214 3.03 10.70 -17.61
CA LEU A 214 1.83 11.09 -16.86
C LEU A 214 1.88 12.55 -16.43
N LEU A 215 3.05 13.04 -15.98
CA LEU A 215 3.24 14.45 -15.63
C LEU A 215 2.92 15.37 -16.81
N VAL A 216 3.44 15.06 -18.01
CA VAL A 216 3.17 15.84 -19.22
C VAL A 216 1.68 15.79 -19.59
N LEU A 217 1.06 14.60 -19.59
CA LEU A 217 -0.35 14.44 -19.91
C LEU A 217 -1.25 15.21 -18.94
N ILE A 218 -1.00 15.15 -17.63
CA ILE A 218 -1.76 15.87 -16.61
C ILE A 218 -1.54 17.38 -16.72
N ARG A 219 -0.32 17.82 -17.08
CA ARG A 219 -0.04 19.24 -17.31
C ARG A 219 -0.81 19.81 -18.51
N LEU A 220 -1.01 19.03 -19.56
CA LEU A 220 -1.76 19.46 -20.75
C LEU A 220 -3.28 19.51 -20.50
N GLN A 221 -3.80 18.73 -19.54
CA GLN A 221 -5.22 18.68 -19.22
C GLN A 221 -5.64 19.82 -18.28
N ARG A 222 -6.78 20.47 -18.58
CA ARG A 222 -7.42 21.45 -17.68
C ARG A 222 -8.32 20.70 -16.69
N MET A 223 -7.81 20.42 -15.50
CA MET A 223 -8.58 19.82 -14.42
C MET A 223 -9.11 20.90 -13.48
N LYS A 224 -10.45 21.09 -13.46
CA LYS A 224 -11.12 21.94 -12.46
C LYS A 224 -11.84 21.05 -11.48
N LEU A 225 -11.46 21.09 -10.20
CA LEU A 225 -12.18 20.47 -9.10
C LEU A 225 -13.00 21.51 -8.35
N GLN A 226 -14.19 21.11 -7.87
CA GLN A 226 -15.10 22.01 -7.14
C GLN A 226 -14.48 22.63 -5.86
N ASN A 227 -13.50 21.95 -5.23
CA ASN A 227 -12.85 22.37 -3.98
C ASN A 227 -11.39 22.82 -4.18
N ASP A 228 -11.03 23.36 -5.33
CA ASP A 228 -9.63 23.71 -5.68
C ASP A 228 -9.25 25.15 -5.31
N SER A 229 -10.09 25.83 -4.50
CA SER A 229 -9.79 27.19 -4.00
C SER A 229 -8.61 27.17 -3.02
N LYS A 230 -7.80 28.24 -3.08
CA LYS A 230 -6.76 28.50 -2.07
C LYS A 230 -7.41 28.67 -0.70
N ASP A 231 -6.93 27.91 0.27
CA ASP A 231 -7.42 27.99 1.62
C ASP A 231 -6.51 28.90 2.45
N THR A 232 -7.04 30.03 2.89
CA THR A 232 -6.33 31.04 3.68
C THR A 232 -6.63 30.95 5.17
N SER A 233 -7.42 29.97 5.59
CA SER A 233 -7.80 29.79 6.98
C SER A 233 -6.63 29.37 7.88
N ASN A 234 -6.79 29.57 9.20
CA ASN A 234 -5.76 29.29 10.18
C ASN A 234 -5.55 27.77 10.32
N LEU A 235 -4.36 27.28 9.94
CA LEU A 235 -3.98 25.87 9.94
C LEU A 235 -4.16 25.22 11.32
N ARG A 236 -3.87 25.94 12.41
CA ARG A 236 -4.00 25.44 13.78
C ARG A 236 -5.47 25.23 14.15
N GLN A 237 -6.33 26.11 13.70
CA GLN A 237 -7.78 26.02 13.97
C GLN A 237 -8.39 24.82 13.23
N GLU A 238 -8.10 24.66 11.94
CA GLU A 238 -8.56 23.52 11.14
C GLU A 238 -8.06 22.18 11.68
N PHE A 239 -6.80 22.12 12.08
CA PHE A 239 -6.25 20.92 12.70
C PHE A 239 -6.98 20.59 14.01
N SER A 240 -7.28 21.60 14.82
CA SER A 240 -8.10 21.42 16.03
C SER A 240 -9.53 20.95 15.71
N GLU A 241 -10.16 21.49 14.67
CA GLU A 241 -11.49 21.05 14.21
C GLU A 241 -11.48 19.59 13.73
N LEU A 242 -10.47 19.20 12.97
CA LEU A 242 -10.30 17.80 12.53
C LEU A 242 -10.12 16.85 13.71
N LEU A 243 -9.30 17.21 14.69
CA LEU A 243 -9.10 16.40 15.88
C LEU A 243 -10.34 16.32 16.78
N LYS A 244 -11.25 17.28 16.73
CA LYS A 244 -12.54 17.21 17.42
C LYS A 244 -13.55 16.32 16.71
N ASN A 245 -13.38 16.09 15.40
CA ASN A 245 -14.28 15.24 14.65
C ASN A 245 -14.02 13.76 14.98
N GLU A 246 -14.95 13.14 15.70
CA GLU A 246 -14.81 11.76 16.14
C GLU A 246 -14.70 10.78 14.97
N ASN A 247 -15.52 10.97 13.91
CA ASN A 247 -15.49 10.08 12.76
C ASN A 247 -14.12 10.10 12.06
N TYR A 248 -13.51 11.28 11.97
CA TYR A 248 -12.18 11.44 11.38
C TYR A 248 -11.10 10.78 12.23
N ARG A 249 -11.10 11.03 13.55
CA ARG A 249 -10.12 10.38 14.46
C ARG A 249 -10.22 8.85 14.39
N GLU A 250 -11.45 8.32 14.47
CA GLU A 250 -11.67 6.88 14.37
C GLU A 250 -11.24 6.33 13.01
N ALA A 251 -11.43 7.08 11.91
CA ALA A 251 -10.98 6.68 10.58
C ALA A 251 -9.44 6.64 10.47
N VAL A 252 -8.74 7.65 11.01
CA VAL A 252 -7.26 7.66 11.05
C VAL A 252 -6.71 6.48 11.85
N ILE A 253 -7.30 6.21 13.02
CA ILE A 253 -6.93 5.05 13.85
C ILE A 253 -7.21 3.75 13.09
N ALA A 254 -8.41 3.60 12.52
CA ALA A 254 -8.77 2.40 11.77
C ALA A 254 -7.86 2.18 10.56
N GLN A 255 -7.46 3.26 9.86
CA GLN A 255 -6.53 3.19 8.74
C GLN A 255 -5.14 2.73 9.17
N PHE A 256 -4.63 3.25 10.29
CA PHE A 256 -3.34 2.87 10.87
C PHE A 256 -3.30 1.38 11.22
N PHE A 257 -4.33 0.87 11.89
CA PHE A 257 -4.44 -0.55 12.23
C PHE A 257 -4.68 -1.41 10.99
N TYR A 258 -5.47 -0.93 10.03
CA TYR A 258 -5.72 -1.67 8.79
C TYR A 258 -4.42 -1.91 7.99
N VAL A 259 -3.62 -0.84 7.78
CA VAL A 259 -2.36 -0.97 7.05
C VAL A 259 -1.40 -1.90 7.80
N GLY A 260 -1.40 -1.83 9.14
CA GLY A 260 -0.67 -2.77 9.97
C GLY A 260 -1.09 -4.22 9.72
N ALA A 261 -2.40 -4.52 9.75
CA ALA A 261 -2.91 -5.86 9.47
C ALA A 261 -2.50 -6.36 8.08
N GLN A 262 -2.62 -5.50 7.06
CA GLN A 262 -2.28 -5.84 5.67
C GLN A 262 -0.81 -6.22 5.54
N VAL A 263 0.10 -5.39 6.04
CA VAL A 263 1.54 -5.64 5.94
C VAL A 263 1.93 -6.87 6.78
N CYS A 264 1.37 -7.03 7.97
CA CYS A 264 1.59 -8.22 8.80
C CYS A 264 1.21 -9.52 8.08
N CYS A 265 0.04 -9.58 7.48
CA CYS A 265 -0.42 -10.77 6.77
C CYS A 265 0.49 -11.10 5.58
N TRP A 266 0.94 -10.09 4.81
CA TRP A 266 1.73 -10.31 3.60
C TRP A 266 3.22 -10.54 3.87
N ALA A 267 3.77 -9.89 4.89
CA ALA A 267 5.18 -10.08 5.25
C ALA A 267 5.46 -11.50 5.79
N TYR A 268 4.51 -12.06 6.56
CA TYR A 268 4.76 -13.31 7.29
C TYR A 268 4.09 -14.55 6.68
N ILE A 269 3.38 -14.43 5.55
CA ILE A 269 2.80 -15.58 4.84
C ILE A 269 3.88 -16.57 4.38
N ILE A 270 5.07 -16.08 3.98
CA ILE A 270 6.17 -16.93 3.52
C ILE A 270 6.73 -17.73 4.70
N GLN A 271 7.02 -17.09 5.83
CA GLN A 271 7.53 -17.76 7.03
C GLN A 271 6.52 -18.78 7.57
N TYR A 272 5.24 -18.43 7.56
CA TYR A 272 4.16 -19.33 7.94
C TYR A 272 4.10 -20.56 7.04
N GLY A 273 4.18 -20.38 5.71
CA GLY A 273 4.19 -21.46 4.75
C GLY A 273 5.44 -22.34 4.83
N MET A 274 6.62 -21.71 4.93
CA MET A 274 7.89 -22.45 5.08
C MET A 274 7.83 -23.40 6.28
N ARG A 275 7.32 -22.92 7.42
CA ARG A 275 7.19 -23.77 8.61
C ARG A 275 6.32 -24.99 8.34
N ILE A 276 5.17 -24.84 7.67
CA ILE A 276 4.27 -25.96 7.35
C ILE A 276 4.97 -26.94 6.41
N PHE A 277 5.55 -26.46 5.31
CA PHE A 277 6.18 -27.33 4.31
C PHE A 277 7.45 -28.02 4.83
N MET A 278 8.23 -27.34 5.69
CA MET A 278 9.38 -27.99 6.36
C MET A 278 8.92 -29.05 7.35
N SER A 279 7.80 -28.87 8.06
CA SER A 279 7.22 -29.92 8.91
C SER A 279 6.68 -31.11 8.11
N GLU A 280 6.32 -30.92 6.84
CA GLU A 280 5.96 -32.00 5.89
C GLU A 280 7.21 -32.69 5.27
N GLY A 281 8.43 -32.31 5.69
CA GLY A 281 9.68 -32.92 5.21
C GLY A 281 10.26 -32.28 3.96
N MET A 282 9.77 -31.10 3.56
CA MET A 282 10.30 -30.39 2.40
C MET A 282 11.62 -29.70 2.71
N VAL A 283 12.54 -29.69 1.75
CA VAL A 283 13.79 -28.92 1.86
C VAL A 283 13.49 -27.43 1.87
N GLU A 284 14.21 -26.65 2.69
CA GLU A 284 13.99 -25.22 2.95
C GLU A 284 13.77 -24.41 1.65
N LYS A 285 14.64 -24.56 0.64
CA LYS A 285 14.53 -23.87 -0.63
C LYS A 285 13.20 -24.13 -1.36
N ASN A 286 12.74 -25.38 -1.35
CA ASN A 286 11.48 -25.76 -2.01
C ASN A 286 10.28 -25.26 -1.21
N ALA A 287 10.36 -25.29 0.13
CA ALA A 287 9.36 -24.74 1.02
C ALA A 287 9.20 -23.22 0.83
N GLU A 288 10.31 -22.48 0.68
CA GLU A 288 10.29 -21.05 0.37
C GLU A 288 9.62 -20.76 -0.96
N LEU A 289 10.05 -21.44 -2.03
CA LEU A 289 9.48 -21.26 -3.38
C LEU A 289 7.98 -21.58 -3.43
N LEU A 290 7.53 -22.60 -2.69
CA LEU A 290 6.12 -22.92 -2.61
C LEU A 290 5.35 -21.88 -1.80
N SER A 291 5.90 -21.41 -0.69
CA SER A 291 5.31 -20.34 0.14
C SER A 291 5.15 -19.04 -0.63
N GLN A 292 6.10 -18.69 -1.49
CA GLN A 292 6.00 -17.53 -2.38
C GLN A 292 4.82 -17.64 -3.36
N LYS A 293 4.49 -18.86 -3.85
CA LYS A 293 3.29 -19.05 -4.69
C LYS A 293 2.00 -18.73 -3.93
N TYR A 294 1.92 -19.08 -2.64
CA TYR A 294 0.78 -18.74 -1.80
C TYR A 294 0.68 -17.22 -1.55
N ASN A 295 1.82 -16.54 -1.39
CA ASN A 295 1.83 -15.07 -1.28
C ASN A 295 1.32 -14.40 -2.57
N ILE A 296 1.78 -14.86 -3.74
CA ILE A 296 1.28 -14.39 -5.04
C ILE A 296 -0.23 -14.63 -5.16
N ALA A 297 -0.71 -15.81 -4.77
CA ALA A 297 -2.14 -16.14 -4.78
C ALA A 297 -2.95 -15.20 -3.85
N ALA A 298 -2.41 -14.83 -2.69
CA ALA A 298 -3.05 -13.89 -1.77
C ALA A 298 -3.19 -12.48 -2.38
N ILE A 299 -2.17 -12.00 -3.08
CA ILE A 299 -2.20 -10.69 -3.75
C ILE A 299 -3.14 -10.71 -4.96
N ILE A 300 -3.19 -11.81 -5.73
CA ILE A 300 -4.15 -11.98 -6.82
C ILE A 300 -5.59 -12.01 -6.29
N ALA A 301 -5.83 -12.75 -5.20
CA ALA A 301 -7.14 -12.79 -4.54
C ALA A 301 -7.57 -11.40 -4.04
N PHE A 302 -6.65 -10.64 -3.43
CA PHE A 302 -6.86 -9.25 -3.04
C PHE A 302 -7.25 -8.36 -4.23
N ALA A 303 -6.53 -8.44 -5.36
CA ALA A 303 -6.80 -7.65 -6.55
C ALA A 303 -8.17 -8.00 -7.18
N ALA A 304 -8.47 -9.29 -7.32
CA ALA A 304 -9.74 -9.76 -7.88
C ALA A 304 -10.94 -9.37 -6.98
N PHE A 305 -10.83 -9.59 -5.67
CA PHE A 305 -11.88 -9.22 -4.74
C PHE A 305 -12.12 -7.72 -4.63
N ARG A 306 -11.13 -6.89 -4.92
CA ARG A 306 -11.30 -5.43 -4.95
C ARG A 306 -12.34 -5.01 -6.00
N LEU A 307 -12.36 -5.63 -7.17
CA LEU A 307 -13.36 -5.38 -8.21
C LEU A 307 -14.75 -5.86 -7.75
N ILE A 308 -14.83 -7.06 -7.16
CA ILE A 308 -16.08 -7.61 -6.62
C ILE A 308 -16.62 -6.71 -5.51
N CYS A 309 -15.78 -6.27 -4.57
CA CYS A 309 -16.18 -5.40 -3.47
C CYS A 309 -16.60 -4.00 -3.97
N THR A 310 -15.96 -3.47 -5.01
CA THR A 310 -16.37 -2.21 -5.65
C THR A 310 -17.79 -2.33 -6.23
N TRP A 311 -18.11 -3.47 -6.82
CA TRP A 311 -19.46 -3.77 -7.29
C TRP A 311 -20.44 -3.95 -6.12
N LEU A 312 -20.07 -4.65 -5.04
CA LEU A 312 -20.89 -4.82 -3.84
C LEU A 312 -21.23 -3.49 -3.16
N LEU A 313 -20.34 -2.50 -3.20
CA LEU A 313 -20.59 -1.15 -2.68
C LEU A 313 -21.73 -0.41 -3.41
N SER A 314 -22.23 -0.91 -4.56
CA SER A 314 -23.44 -0.40 -5.19
C SER A 314 -24.73 -0.88 -4.53
N TYR A 315 -24.67 -1.97 -3.80
CA TYR A 315 -25.83 -2.60 -3.14
C TYR A 315 -25.81 -2.44 -1.62
N PHE A 316 -24.61 -2.39 -1.01
CA PHE A 316 -24.43 -2.37 0.42
C PHE A 316 -23.85 -1.03 0.90
N ARG A 317 -24.23 -0.61 2.10
CA ARG A 317 -23.63 0.56 2.76
C ARG A 317 -22.16 0.28 3.11
N ALA A 318 -21.27 1.23 2.81
CA ALA A 318 -19.84 1.09 2.98
C ALA A 318 -19.42 0.64 4.39
N GLY A 319 -19.99 1.25 5.46
CA GLY A 319 -19.67 0.86 6.82
C GLY A 319 -20.10 -0.56 7.19
N ARG A 320 -21.28 -1.02 6.68
CA ARG A 320 -21.74 -2.39 6.91
C ARG A 320 -20.85 -3.41 6.18
N LEU A 321 -20.53 -3.14 4.91
CA LEU A 321 -19.68 -4.02 4.13
C LEU A 321 -18.27 -4.09 4.73
N LEU A 322 -17.72 -2.95 5.17
CA LEU A 322 -16.44 -2.90 5.87
C LEU A 322 -16.44 -3.75 7.14
N ALA A 323 -17.49 -3.61 7.99
CA ALA A 323 -17.59 -4.39 9.22
C ALA A 323 -17.67 -5.88 8.95
N VAL A 324 -18.51 -6.32 8.00
CA VAL A 324 -18.64 -7.74 7.62
C VAL A 324 -17.31 -8.28 7.14
N MET A 325 -16.63 -7.58 6.23
CA MET A 325 -15.33 -8.04 5.69
C MET A 325 -14.24 -8.06 6.78
N ALA A 326 -14.25 -7.10 7.71
CA ALA A 326 -13.28 -7.08 8.80
C ALA A 326 -13.53 -8.21 9.81
N ILE A 327 -14.78 -8.49 10.15
CA ILE A 327 -15.14 -9.63 11.01
C ILE A 327 -14.75 -10.95 10.33
N THR A 328 -15.10 -11.13 9.05
CA THR A 328 -14.73 -12.34 8.28
C THR A 328 -13.22 -12.50 8.22
N GLY A 329 -12.47 -11.41 7.94
CA GLY A 329 -11.01 -11.41 7.97
C GLY A 329 -10.46 -11.82 9.34
N GLY A 330 -11.01 -11.27 10.43
CA GLY A 330 -10.63 -11.65 11.79
C GLY A 330 -10.87 -13.12 12.10
N VAL A 331 -12.02 -13.67 11.71
CA VAL A 331 -12.32 -15.12 11.86
C VAL A 331 -11.33 -15.98 11.08
N LEU A 332 -10.98 -15.57 9.86
CA LEU A 332 -9.96 -16.25 9.05
C LEU A 332 -8.57 -16.19 9.70
N ILE A 333 -8.21 -15.06 10.31
CA ILE A 333 -6.94 -14.93 11.07
C ILE A 333 -6.96 -15.83 12.33
N CYS A 334 -8.10 -15.99 13.01
CA CYS A 334 -8.22 -17.02 14.05
C CYS A 334 -7.94 -18.41 13.47
N GLY A 335 -8.42 -18.73 12.27
CA GLY A 335 -8.09 -19.95 11.55
C GLY A 335 -6.58 -20.09 11.30
N VAL A 336 -5.90 -19.04 10.88
CA VAL A 336 -4.43 -19.03 10.71
C VAL A 336 -3.70 -19.34 12.02
N MET A 337 -4.21 -18.83 13.15
CA MET A 337 -3.61 -19.13 14.47
C MET A 337 -3.79 -20.57 14.89
N LEU A 338 -4.96 -21.16 14.61
CA LEU A 338 -5.34 -22.48 15.10
C LEU A 338 -4.88 -23.63 14.18
N PHE A 339 -4.88 -23.40 12.86
CA PHE A 339 -4.43 -24.41 11.91
C PHE A 339 -2.90 -24.44 11.82
N THR A 340 -2.34 -25.65 11.89
CA THR A 340 -0.90 -25.90 11.75
C THR A 340 -0.56 -26.54 10.40
N ASP A 341 -1.54 -26.64 9.50
CA ASP A 341 -1.48 -27.26 8.18
C ASP A 341 -1.75 -26.23 7.06
N ARG A 342 -1.87 -26.70 5.82
CA ARG A 342 -2.13 -25.87 4.63
C ARG A 342 -3.46 -25.10 4.70
N ASN A 343 -4.41 -25.50 5.56
CA ASN A 343 -5.66 -24.78 5.74
C ASN A 343 -5.41 -23.35 6.27
N GLY A 344 -4.39 -23.16 7.11
CA GLY A 344 -3.98 -21.83 7.55
C GLY A 344 -3.52 -20.93 6.41
N LEU A 345 -2.82 -21.46 5.40
CA LEU A 345 -2.44 -20.70 4.19
C LEU A 345 -3.67 -20.30 3.35
N TYR A 346 -4.65 -21.18 3.21
CA TYR A 346 -5.91 -20.84 2.54
C TYR A 346 -6.68 -19.76 3.31
N CYS A 347 -6.67 -19.80 4.64
CA CYS A 347 -7.24 -18.74 5.48
C CYS A 347 -6.53 -17.40 5.24
N LEU A 348 -5.19 -17.36 5.08
CA LEU A 348 -4.45 -16.11 4.77
C LEU A 348 -4.81 -15.55 3.38
N ILE A 349 -4.95 -16.41 2.37
CA ILE A 349 -5.40 -16.01 1.03
C ILE A 349 -6.81 -15.39 1.11
N ALA A 350 -7.73 -16.07 1.83
CA ALA A 350 -9.10 -15.57 2.00
C ALA A 350 -9.15 -14.27 2.82
N ALA A 351 -8.32 -14.13 3.86
CA ALA A 351 -8.18 -12.90 4.63
C ALA A 351 -7.67 -11.75 3.75
N SER A 352 -6.72 -12.03 2.84
CA SER A 352 -6.24 -11.04 1.86
C SER A 352 -7.36 -10.56 0.94
N ALA A 353 -8.25 -11.44 0.50
CA ALA A 353 -9.44 -11.05 -0.25
C ALA A 353 -10.35 -10.10 0.56
N CYS A 354 -10.57 -10.39 1.85
CA CYS A 354 -11.37 -9.53 2.74
C CYS A 354 -10.75 -8.13 2.92
N MET A 355 -9.42 -8.02 2.94
CA MET A 355 -8.70 -6.75 3.08
C MET A 355 -8.89 -5.81 1.88
N SER A 356 -9.28 -6.30 0.74
CA SER A 356 -9.24 -5.61 -0.55
C SER A 356 -10.01 -4.27 -0.59
N LEU A 357 -11.15 -4.17 0.08
CA LEU A 357 -11.96 -2.94 0.10
C LEU A 357 -11.61 -1.98 1.25
N MET A 358 -10.86 -2.44 2.27
CA MET A 358 -10.80 -1.73 3.55
C MET A 358 -10.11 -0.38 3.42
N PHE A 359 -8.92 -0.30 2.79
CA PHE A 359 -8.17 0.94 2.62
C PHE A 359 -9.02 2.08 2.03
N PRO A 360 -9.56 1.94 0.80
CA PRO A 360 -10.29 3.03 0.17
C PRO A 360 -11.62 3.32 0.86
N THR A 361 -12.22 2.33 1.52
CA THR A 361 -13.47 2.51 2.24
C THR A 361 -13.26 3.29 3.53
N ILE A 362 -12.27 2.95 4.34
CA ILE A 362 -11.92 3.69 5.57
C ILE A 362 -11.51 5.12 5.20
N TYR A 363 -10.66 5.27 4.19
CA TYR A 363 -10.21 6.56 3.68
C TYR A 363 -11.38 7.45 3.26
N GLY A 364 -12.28 6.93 2.41
CA GLY A 364 -13.45 7.67 1.95
C GLY A 364 -14.46 7.97 3.07
N MET A 365 -14.63 7.07 4.05
CA MET A 365 -15.46 7.33 5.23
C MET A 365 -14.85 8.42 6.11
N GLY A 366 -13.52 8.48 6.24
CA GLY A 366 -12.78 9.50 6.97
C GLY A 366 -12.86 10.89 6.33
N LEU A 367 -12.89 10.96 5.00
CA LEU A 367 -13.03 12.22 4.27
C LEU A 367 -14.46 12.75 4.18
N ARG A 368 -15.44 11.93 4.53
CA ARG A 368 -16.85 12.28 4.41
C ARG A 368 -17.23 13.44 5.34
N GLY A 369 -17.92 14.43 4.78
CA GLY A 369 -18.35 15.62 5.53
C GLY A 369 -17.23 16.60 5.87
N MET A 370 -16.01 16.39 5.36
CA MET A 370 -14.86 17.27 5.64
C MET A 370 -14.90 18.58 4.85
N GLY A 371 -15.72 18.67 3.80
CA GLY A 371 -15.91 19.89 3.02
C GLY A 371 -14.57 20.53 2.61
N LYS A 372 -14.31 21.76 3.07
CA LYS A 372 -13.06 22.48 2.80
C LYS A 372 -11.82 21.84 3.48
N ASN A 373 -12.01 21.13 4.59
CA ASN A 373 -10.92 20.52 5.36
C ASN A 373 -10.40 19.21 4.73
N VAL A 374 -10.94 18.75 3.58
CA VAL A 374 -10.52 17.50 2.88
C VAL A 374 -9.02 17.48 2.61
N LYS A 375 -8.41 18.62 2.28
CA LYS A 375 -6.97 18.73 1.99
C LYS A 375 -6.09 18.35 3.20
N LEU A 376 -6.47 18.85 4.38
CA LEU A 376 -5.74 18.54 5.62
C LEU A 376 -6.11 17.14 6.14
N ALA A 377 -7.37 16.74 6.01
CA ALA A 377 -7.85 15.42 6.40
C ALA A 377 -7.14 14.30 5.62
N SER A 378 -6.90 14.50 4.30
CA SER A 378 -6.21 13.52 3.48
C SER A 378 -4.77 13.24 3.96
N ALA A 379 -4.07 14.26 4.46
CA ALA A 379 -2.72 14.09 4.97
C ALA A 379 -2.66 13.20 6.22
N GLY A 380 -3.59 13.37 7.16
CA GLY A 380 -3.67 12.49 8.33
C GLY A 380 -4.02 11.04 7.96
N MET A 381 -4.88 10.85 6.95
CA MET A 381 -5.18 9.51 6.43
C MET A 381 -3.95 8.87 5.76
N THR A 382 -3.14 9.66 5.03
CA THR A 382 -1.88 9.18 4.43
C THR A 382 -0.82 8.92 5.50
N MET A 383 -0.74 9.76 6.55
CA MET A 383 0.18 9.52 7.67
C MET A 383 -0.12 8.20 8.40
N ALA A 384 -1.39 7.79 8.44
CA ALA A 384 -1.80 6.53 9.04
C ALA A 384 -1.23 5.28 8.32
N VAL A 385 -0.70 5.42 7.09
CA VAL A 385 0.03 4.34 6.38
C VAL A 385 1.27 3.88 7.18
N SER A 386 1.80 4.72 8.06
CA SER A 386 2.90 4.36 8.97
C SER A 386 2.60 3.17 9.90
N GLY A 387 1.34 2.76 10.06
CA GLY A 387 0.99 1.51 10.74
C GLY A 387 1.69 0.28 10.14
N GLY A 388 1.92 0.29 8.82
CA GLY A 388 2.67 -0.76 8.12
C GLY A 388 4.15 -0.85 8.50
N ALA A 389 4.73 0.16 9.15
CA ALA A 389 6.09 0.09 9.70
C ALA A 389 6.13 -0.49 11.11
N ILE A 390 5.10 -0.27 11.92
CA ILE A 390 5.11 -0.56 13.36
C ILE A 390 4.65 -1.99 13.66
N PHE A 391 3.49 -2.39 13.14
CA PHE A 391 2.89 -3.68 13.49
C PHE A 391 3.70 -4.90 13.03
N PRO A 392 4.33 -4.91 11.83
CA PRO A 392 5.19 -6.03 11.45
C PRO A 392 6.40 -6.22 12.36
N VAL A 393 6.95 -5.14 12.92
CA VAL A 393 8.05 -5.22 13.89
C VAL A 393 7.58 -5.87 15.19
N ILE A 394 6.38 -5.52 15.67
CA ILE A 394 5.76 -6.16 16.84
C ILE A 394 5.53 -7.65 16.56
N GLN A 395 5.03 -7.99 15.37
CA GLN A 395 4.81 -9.37 14.96
C GLN A 395 6.14 -10.14 14.89
N ALA A 396 7.20 -9.55 14.32
CA ALA A 396 8.53 -10.14 14.29
C ALA A 396 9.05 -10.46 15.69
N ALA A 397 8.92 -9.50 16.62
CA ALA A 397 9.35 -9.70 17.99
C ALA A 397 8.66 -10.90 18.65
N ILE A 398 7.37 -11.13 18.36
CA ILE A 398 6.66 -12.33 18.85
C ILE A 398 7.21 -13.61 18.19
N ILE A 399 7.50 -13.57 16.89
CA ILE A 399 8.07 -14.72 16.16
C ILE A 399 9.42 -15.11 16.76
N ASP A 400 10.27 -14.15 17.04
CA ASP A 400 11.63 -14.33 17.56
C ASP A 400 11.67 -14.83 19.01
N THR A 401 10.54 -14.83 19.74
CA THR A 401 10.49 -15.45 21.08
C THR A 401 10.63 -16.97 21.03
N HIS A 402 10.36 -17.60 19.87
CA HIS A 402 10.33 -19.05 19.71
C HIS A 402 9.46 -19.81 20.73
N ILE A 403 8.54 -19.10 21.39
CA ILE A 403 7.63 -19.69 22.38
C ILE A 403 6.60 -20.57 21.68
N THR A 404 6.39 -21.78 22.21
CA THR A 404 5.26 -22.66 21.87
C THR A 404 4.26 -22.62 23.01
N LEU A 405 3.02 -22.23 22.72
CA LEU A 405 1.93 -22.20 23.70
C LEU A 405 0.74 -23.00 23.17
N LEU A 406 0.21 -23.93 23.97
CA LEU A 406 -0.93 -24.82 23.61
C LEU A 406 -0.70 -25.58 22.30
N GLY A 407 0.54 -25.98 21.99
CA GLY A 407 0.89 -26.67 20.76
C GLY A 407 1.02 -25.74 19.53
N LEU A 408 0.76 -24.43 19.69
CA LEU A 408 0.90 -23.42 18.64
C LEU A 408 2.28 -22.78 18.72
N SER A 409 2.92 -22.58 17.58
CA SER A 409 4.23 -21.91 17.53
C SER A 409 4.11 -20.41 17.63
N SER A 410 5.24 -19.77 17.92
CA SER A 410 5.37 -18.31 17.89
C SER A 410 4.91 -17.69 16.58
N VAL A 411 5.15 -18.34 15.44
CA VAL A 411 4.67 -17.89 14.12
C VAL A 411 3.13 -17.86 14.07
N ASN A 412 2.44 -18.92 14.52
CA ASN A 412 0.97 -18.92 14.59
C ASN A 412 0.46 -17.89 15.60
N LEU A 413 1.07 -17.82 16.79
CA LEU A 413 0.68 -16.89 17.86
C LEU A 413 0.88 -15.43 17.44
N SER A 414 1.86 -15.12 16.60
CA SER A 414 2.14 -13.77 16.13
C SER A 414 0.97 -13.13 15.36
N PHE A 415 0.09 -13.95 14.78
CA PHE A 415 -1.10 -13.49 14.09
C PHE A 415 -2.17 -12.88 15.03
N ILE A 416 -1.95 -12.88 16.36
CA ILE A 416 -2.74 -12.07 17.30
C ILE A 416 -2.64 -10.57 16.95
N VAL A 417 -1.52 -10.11 16.38
CA VAL A 417 -1.32 -8.71 16.00
C VAL A 417 -2.31 -8.30 14.91
N PRO A 418 -2.36 -8.93 13.72
CA PRO A 418 -3.37 -8.60 12.72
C PRO A 418 -4.80 -8.89 13.21
N LEU A 419 -5.04 -9.85 14.09
CA LEU A 419 -6.36 -10.10 14.66
C LEU A 419 -6.90 -8.89 15.43
N ILE A 420 -6.07 -8.30 16.31
CA ILE A 420 -6.42 -7.07 17.04
C ILE A 420 -6.70 -5.93 16.05
N CYS A 421 -5.89 -5.81 15.01
CA CYS A 421 -6.07 -4.81 13.98
C CYS A 421 -7.42 -4.96 13.26
N PHE A 422 -7.80 -6.18 12.87
CA PHE A 422 -9.11 -6.46 12.25
C PHE A 422 -10.27 -6.12 13.19
N ALA A 423 -10.15 -6.42 14.50
CA ALA A 423 -11.18 -6.07 15.48
C ALA A 423 -11.43 -4.54 15.54
N ILE A 424 -10.37 -3.74 15.51
CA ILE A 424 -10.49 -2.27 15.51
C ILE A 424 -11.14 -1.76 14.21
N VAL A 425 -10.78 -2.32 13.06
CA VAL A 425 -11.41 -2.00 11.77
C VAL A 425 -12.89 -2.38 11.77
N ALA A 426 -13.25 -3.54 12.32
CA ALA A 426 -14.63 -4.00 12.43
C ALA A 426 -15.47 -3.05 13.32
N LEU A 427 -14.93 -2.61 14.45
CA LEU A 427 -15.57 -1.64 15.34
C LEU A 427 -15.82 -0.31 14.62
N PHE A 428 -14.84 0.21 13.87
CA PHE A 428 -15.01 1.42 13.08
C PHE A 428 -16.13 1.27 12.03
N GLY A 429 -16.12 0.15 11.29
CA GLY A 429 -17.15 -0.15 10.29
C GLY A 429 -18.55 -0.21 10.89
N HIS A 430 -18.70 -0.87 12.05
CA HIS A 430 -19.96 -0.98 12.77
C HIS A 430 -20.46 0.38 13.29
N ARG A 431 -19.60 1.15 13.96
CA ARG A 431 -19.95 2.50 14.45
C ARG A 431 -20.35 3.43 13.32
N GLY A 432 -19.64 3.42 12.19
CA GLY A 432 -19.99 4.21 11.01
C GLY A 432 -21.33 3.81 10.40
N PHE A 433 -21.75 2.55 10.54
CA PHE A 433 -23.09 2.09 10.15
C PHE A 433 -24.16 2.58 11.11
N VAL A 434 -23.97 2.44 12.43
CA VAL A 434 -24.94 2.81 13.48
C VAL A 434 -25.19 4.32 13.52
N ARG A 435 -24.13 5.15 13.47
CA ARG A 435 -24.27 6.62 13.47
C ARG A 435 -25.15 7.12 12.33
N ARG A 436 -25.07 6.53 11.14
CA ARG A 436 -25.93 6.91 10.01
C ARG A 436 -27.37 6.50 10.19
N HIS A 437 -27.61 5.39 10.86
CA HIS A 437 -28.97 4.92 11.13
C HIS A 437 -29.68 5.87 12.11
N ILE A 438 -28.96 6.39 13.11
CA ILE A 438 -29.50 7.31 14.12
C ILE A 438 -29.72 8.71 13.53
N LEU A 439 -28.87 9.18 12.62
CA LEU A 439 -28.95 10.51 12.03
C LEU A 439 -29.95 10.61 10.86
N GLY A 440 -30.64 9.52 10.51
CA GLY A 440 -31.64 9.51 9.44
C GLY A 440 -31.11 9.82 8.04
N VAL A 441 -29.78 9.85 7.87
CA VAL A 441 -29.13 10.04 6.57
C VAL A 441 -29.17 8.71 5.82
N VAL A 442 -30.24 8.56 5.02
CA VAL A 442 -30.49 7.40 4.15
C VAL A 442 -29.46 7.31 3.01
#